data_ae9a18a49dbe6528daa536999ea0301b
#
_entry.id   ae9a18a49dbe6528daa536999ea0301b
#
_cell.length_a   1.000
_cell.length_b   1.000
_cell.length_c   1.000
_cell.angle_alpha   90.00
_cell.angle_beta   90.00
_cell.angle_gamma   90.00
#
_symmetry.space_group_name_H-M   'P 1'
#
loop_
_entity.id
_entity.type
_entity.pdbx_description
1 polymer ?
#
loop_
_entity_poly.entity_id
_entity_poly.type
_entity_poly.pdbx_seq_one_letter_code
_entity_poly.pdbx_strand_id
1 'polypeptide(L)'
;MTIDAVDEEFASRFAERFAETWRTPDLAKHEALWSEDIVLTQPMMGTVRGKQACREAFARLFALVPDLHADVHSVGHGTNQVFIEFTLSGTYGGKPIAWDAVDRFTFTDGLIAERVSYFDATPLVLKLVGRPRGWDRLARTGAALFGR
;
A
#
# COMPACT_ATOMS: atom_id res chain seq x y z
N MET A 1 -3.68 22.13 8.48
CA MET A 1 -4.59 21.00 8.69
C MET A 1 -4.16 20.23 9.94
N THR A 2 -5.09 19.93 10.83
CA THR A 2 -4.76 19.27 12.10
C THR A 2 -4.69 17.77 11.92
N ILE A 3 -3.61 17.15 12.41
CA ILE A 3 -3.46 15.70 12.43
C ILE A 3 -4.23 15.15 13.65
N ASP A 4 -5.02 14.12 13.43
CA ASP A 4 -5.84 13.51 14.48
C ASP A 4 -4.98 12.82 15.53
N ALA A 5 -5.41 12.92 16.80
CA ALA A 5 -4.86 12.12 17.87
C ALA A 5 -5.35 10.67 17.74
N VAL A 6 -4.48 9.72 18.06
CA VAL A 6 -4.73 8.28 17.94
C VAL A 6 -4.66 7.64 19.31
N ASP A 7 -5.68 6.87 19.67
CA ASP A 7 -5.68 5.99 20.83
C ASP A 7 -5.74 4.52 20.38
N GLU A 8 -5.71 3.62 21.35
CA GLU A 8 -5.72 2.18 21.08
C GLU A 8 -6.99 1.74 20.35
N GLU A 9 -8.15 2.30 20.72
CA GLU A 9 -9.41 1.95 20.09
C GLU A 9 -9.44 2.38 18.63
N PHE A 10 -8.98 3.59 18.32
CA PHE A 10 -8.87 4.09 16.95
C PHE A 10 -7.94 3.21 16.13
N ALA A 11 -6.76 2.88 16.70
CA ALA A 11 -5.77 2.05 16.00
C ALA A 11 -6.32 0.65 15.69
N SER A 12 -7.01 0.03 16.64
CA SER A 12 -7.60 -1.30 16.46
C SER A 12 -8.69 -1.29 15.38
N ARG A 13 -9.59 -0.31 15.41
CA ARG A 13 -10.64 -0.17 14.40
C ARG A 13 -10.08 0.10 13.02
N PHE A 14 -9.06 0.96 12.95
CA PHE A 14 -8.40 1.23 11.68
C PHE A 14 -7.74 -0.02 11.11
N ALA A 15 -7.03 -0.79 11.95
CA ALA A 15 -6.37 -2.03 11.52
C ALA A 15 -7.38 -3.05 10.98
N GLU A 16 -8.57 -3.17 11.58
CA GLU A 16 -9.64 -4.03 11.06
C GLU A 16 -10.13 -3.57 9.68
N ARG A 17 -10.34 -2.27 9.52
CA ARG A 17 -10.75 -1.69 8.24
C ARG A 17 -9.67 -1.86 7.18
N PHE A 18 -8.42 -1.65 7.54
CA PHE A 18 -7.28 -1.87 6.66
C PHE A 18 -7.21 -3.33 6.20
N ALA A 19 -7.32 -4.28 7.13
CA ALA A 19 -7.34 -5.70 6.80
C ALA A 19 -8.48 -6.05 5.83
N GLU A 20 -9.66 -5.47 6.03
CA GLU A 20 -10.79 -5.67 5.15
C GLU A 20 -10.53 -5.13 3.72
N THR A 21 -9.90 -3.96 3.59
CA THR A 21 -9.58 -3.38 2.28
C THR A 21 -8.60 -4.24 1.49
N TRP A 22 -7.72 -4.97 2.19
CA TRP A 22 -6.68 -5.79 1.56
C TRP A 22 -7.07 -7.27 1.40
N ARG A 23 -8.28 -7.64 1.77
CA ARG A 23 -8.72 -9.04 1.63
C ARG A 23 -8.84 -9.44 0.16
N THR A 24 -9.27 -8.54 -0.68
CA THR A 24 -9.36 -8.71 -2.14
C THR A 24 -8.89 -7.43 -2.82
N PRO A 25 -8.38 -7.50 -4.07
CA PRO A 25 -7.97 -6.30 -4.79
C PRO A 25 -9.19 -5.45 -5.18
N ASP A 26 -9.48 -4.45 -4.38
CA ASP A 26 -10.61 -3.53 -4.60
C ASP A 26 -10.18 -2.09 -4.31
N LEU A 27 -9.91 -1.35 -5.38
CA LEU A 27 -9.43 0.02 -5.28
C LEU A 27 -10.43 0.95 -4.56
N ALA A 28 -11.72 0.76 -4.78
CA ALA A 28 -12.74 1.60 -4.15
C ALA A 28 -12.72 1.51 -2.62
N LYS A 29 -12.42 0.33 -2.07
CA LYS A 29 -12.29 0.14 -0.63
C LYS A 29 -11.10 0.92 -0.07
N HIS A 30 -9.98 0.95 -0.79
CA HIS A 30 -8.82 1.74 -0.39
C HIS A 30 -9.12 3.24 -0.42
N GLU A 31 -9.73 3.72 -1.51
CA GLU A 31 -10.08 5.13 -1.67
C GLU A 31 -10.99 5.65 -0.58
N ALA A 32 -11.88 4.81 -0.07
CA ALA A 32 -12.81 5.18 0.99
C ALA A 32 -12.10 5.57 2.29
N LEU A 33 -10.85 5.15 2.49
CA LEU A 33 -10.04 5.49 3.65
C LEU A 33 -9.19 6.74 3.46
N TRP A 34 -9.09 7.28 2.26
CA TRP A 34 -8.15 8.35 1.91
C TRP A 34 -8.79 9.73 2.01
N SER A 35 -8.02 10.70 2.53
CA SER A 35 -8.36 12.12 2.39
C SER A 35 -8.10 12.57 0.94
N GLU A 36 -8.71 13.67 0.52
CA GLU A 36 -8.48 14.25 -0.82
C GLU A 36 -7.00 14.62 -1.03
N ASP A 37 -6.33 15.06 0.03
CA ASP A 37 -4.93 15.49 0.00
C ASP A 37 -3.95 14.39 0.42
N ILE A 38 -4.34 13.14 0.35
CA ILE A 38 -3.48 12.01 0.75
C ILE A 38 -2.10 12.09 0.10
N VAL A 39 -1.08 11.75 0.89
CA VAL A 39 0.29 11.60 0.43
C VAL A 39 0.73 10.16 0.68
N LEU A 40 1.18 9.50 -0.36
CA LEU A 40 1.65 8.12 -0.31
C LEU A 40 3.13 8.09 -0.66
N THR A 41 3.94 7.53 0.23
CA THR A 41 5.38 7.34 0.00
C THR A 41 5.73 5.87 0.19
N GLN A 42 6.41 5.28 -0.78
CA GLN A 42 6.87 3.90 -0.66
C GLN A 42 8.11 3.64 -1.50
N PRO A 43 8.91 2.62 -1.15
CA PRO A 43 10.04 2.22 -1.98
C PRO A 43 9.61 1.95 -3.42
N MET A 44 10.46 2.28 -4.38
CA MET A 44 10.26 2.15 -5.82
C MET A 44 9.36 3.23 -6.43
N MET A 45 8.26 3.59 -5.78
CA MET A 45 7.34 4.63 -6.29
C MET A 45 7.71 6.05 -5.91
N GLY A 46 8.47 6.24 -4.81
CA GLY A 46 8.70 7.58 -4.26
C GLY A 46 7.44 8.14 -3.60
N THR A 47 7.19 9.43 -3.79
CA THR A 47 6.06 10.13 -3.16
C THR A 47 5.01 10.52 -4.21
N VAL A 48 3.76 10.13 -3.95
CA VAL A 48 2.59 10.42 -4.78
C VAL A 48 1.63 11.26 -3.96
N ARG A 49 1.13 12.37 -4.53
CA ARG A 49 0.28 13.34 -3.83
C ARG A 49 -1.08 13.46 -4.47
N GLY A 50 -2.11 13.47 -3.63
CA GLY A 50 -3.49 13.64 -4.03
C GLY A 50 -4.20 12.34 -4.36
N LYS A 51 -5.50 12.32 -4.12
CA LYS A 51 -6.32 11.11 -4.24
C LYS A 51 -6.32 10.54 -5.66
N GLN A 52 -6.37 11.40 -6.68
CA GLN A 52 -6.36 10.96 -8.08
C GLN A 52 -5.05 10.25 -8.44
N ALA A 53 -3.91 10.83 -8.09
CA ALA A 53 -2.60 10.24 -8.39
C ALA A 53 -2.38 8.93 -7.63
N CYS A 54 -2.82 8.86 -6.38
CA CYS A 54 -2.75 7.62 -5.59
C CYS A 54 -3.65 6.54 -6.17
N ARG A 55 -4.83 6.89 -6.67
CA ARG A 55 -5.72 5.94 -7.37
C ARG A 55 -5.02 5.35 -8.59
N GLU A 56 -4.39 6.16 -9.40
CA GLU A 56 -3.66 5.71 -10.59
C GLU A 56 -2.49 4.80 -10.22
N ALA A 57 -1.74 5.13 -9.16
CA ALA A 57 -0.64 4.30 -8.68
C ALA A 57 -1.12 2.92 -8.21
N PHE A 58 -2.21 2.87 -7.44
CA PHE A 58 -2.79 1.61 -6.99
C PHE A 58 -3.38 0.79 -8.14
N ALA A 59 -4.02 1.45 -9.11
CA ALA A 59 -4.54 0.76 -10.28
C ALA A 59 -3.43 0.04 -11.05
N ARG A 60 -2.26 0.66 -11.18
CA ARG A 60 -1.10 0.04 -11.81
C ARG A 60 -0.54 -1.12 -10.99
N LEU A 61 -0.50 -0.98 -9.67
CA LEU A 61 -0.08 -2.05 -8.78
C LEU A 61 -0.99 -3.28 -8.92
N PHE A 62 -2.30 -3.09 -8.93
CA PHE A 62 -3.26 -4.17 -9.14
C PHE A 62 -3.24 -4.73 -10.57
N ALA A 63 -2.85 -3.93 -11.56
CA ALA A 63 -2.62 -4.43 -12.91
C ALA A 63 -1.39 -5.34 -12.98
N LEU A 64 -0.35 -5.02 -12.20
CA LEU A 64 0.87 -5.85 -12.12
C LEU A 64 0.62 -7.16 -11.40
N VAL A 65 -0.10 -7.12 -10.27
CA VAL A 65 -0.42 -8.30 -9.43
C VAL A 65 -1.94 -8.30 -9.18
N PRO A 66 -2.75 -8.85 -10.12
CA PRO A 66 -4.22 -8.75 -10.05
C PRO A 66 -4.85 -9.44 -8.85
N ASP A 67 -4.20 -10.41 -8.26
CA ASP A 67 -4.64 -11.13 -7.07
C ASP A 67 -3.97 -10.65 -5.78
N LEU A 68 -3.42 -9.44 -5.79
CA LEU A 68 -2.71 -8.89 -4.64
C LEU A 68 -3.63 -8.75 -3.44
N HIS A 69 -3.23 -9.33 -2.32
CA HIS A 69 -3.93 -9.28 -1.05
C HIS A 69 -2.91 -9.15 0.08
N ALA A 70 -3.38 -8.86 1.27
CA ALA A 70 -2.48 -8.72 2.42
C ALA A 70 -3.04 -9.40 3.66
N ASP A 71 -2.13 -9.93 4.47
CA ASP A 71 -2.40 -10.47 5.79
C ASP A 71 -1.77 -9.57 6.84
N VAL A 72 -2.59 -9.03 7.73
CA VAL A 72 -2.15 -8.15 8.82
C VAL A 72 -1.63 -9.02 9.98
N HIS A 73 -0.43 -8.69 10.50
CA HIS A 73 0.21 -9.44 11.58
C HIS A 73 0.11 -8.71 12.91
N SER A 74 0.37 -7.41 12.92
CA SER A 74 0.36 -6.63 14.14
C SER A 74 0.01 -5.17 13.87
N VAL A 75 -0.44 -4.50 14.92
CA VAL A 75 -0.75 -3.07 14.91
C VAL A 75 -0.14 -2.42 16.15
N GLY A 76 0.42 -1.24 15.96
CA GLY A 76 0.90 -0.39 17.03
C GLY A 76 0.51 1.05 16.76
N HIS A 77 0.66 1.92 17.77
CA HIS A 77 0.36 3.33 17.58
C HIS A 77 1.23 4.24 18.45
N GLY A 78 1.43 5.45 17.96
CA GLY A 78 1.93 6.57 18.72
C GLY A 78 0.80 7.57 18.99
N THR A 79 1.14 8.78 19.37
CA THR A 79 0.14 9.82 19.69
C THR A 79 -0.71 10.21 18.47
N ASN A 80 -0.12 10.30 17.30
CA ASN A 80 -0.78 10.75 16.07
C ASN A 80 -0.62 9.76 14.92
N GLN A 81 -0.19 8.53 15.19
CA GLN A 81 0.20 7.58 14.15
C GLN A 81 -0.29 6.18 14.46
N VAL A 82 -0.61 5.44 13.39
CA VAL A 82 -0.83 3.99 13.47
C VAL A 82 0.23 3.31 12.62
N PHE A 83 0.76 2.19 13.10
CA PHE A 83 1.71 1.34 12.38
C PHE A 83 1.07 -0.03 12.19
N ILE A 84 1.11 -0.54 10.97
CA ILE A 84 0.57 -1.87 10.66
C ILE A 84 1.65 -2.69 9.96
N GLU A 85 1.96 -3.85 10.53
CA GLU A 85 2.84 -4.85 9.93
C GLU A 85 1.99 -5.86 9.16
N PHE A 86 2.35 -6.13 7.91
CA PHE A 86 1.58 -7.03 7.07
C PHE A 86 2.46 -7.68 5.99
N THR A 87 1.95 -8.77 5.41
CA THR A 87 2.55 -9.42 4.26
C THR A 87 1.64 -9.25 3.05
N LEU A 88 2.17 -8.70 1.98
CA LEU A 88 1.51 -8.64 0.67
C LEU A 88 1.85 -9.90 -0.11
N SER A 89 0.85 -10.48 -0.76
CA SER A 89 1.00 -11.73 -1.52
C SER A 89 0.17 -11.69 -2.79
N GLY A 90 0.62 -12.42 -3.79
CA GLY A 90 -0.09 -12.58 -5.05
C GLY A 90 0.67 -13.47 -6.01
N THR A 91 0.39 -13.32 -7.30
CA THR A 91 1.04 -14.08 -8.37
C THR A 91 1.64 -13.13 -9.39
N TYR A 92 2.89 -13.36 -9.74
CA TYR A 92 3.58 -12.59 -10.79
C TYR A 92 4.47 -13.54 -11.60
N GLY A 93 4.38 -13.43 -12.93
CA GLY A 93 5.16 -14.28 -13.83
C GLY A 93 4.86 -15.77 -13.66
N GLY A 94 3.64 -16.13 -13.29
CA GLY A 94 3.19 -17.50 -13.11
C GLY A 94 3.64 -18.17 -11.81
N LYS A 95 4.19 -17.40 -10.87
CA LYS A 95 4.70 -17.92 -9.58
C LYS A 95 4.24 -17.02 -8.43
N PRO A 96 4.11 -17.58 -7.22
CA PRO A 96 3.82 -16.77 -6.03
C PRO A 96 4.87 -15.67 -5.82
N ILE A 97 4.38 -14.51 -5.37
CA ILE A 97 5.21 -13.40 -4.94
C ILE A 97 4.68 -12.90 -3.60
N ALA A 98 5.59 -12.56 -2.67
CA ALA A 98 5.21 -12.03 -1.37
C ALA A 98 6.32 -11.12 -0.84
N TRP A 99 5.94 -10.11 -0.05
CA TRP A 99 6.89 -9.28 0.69
C TRP A 99 6.25 -8.74 1.95
N ASP A 100 7.06 -8.55 2.98
CA ASP A 100 6.63 -7.96 4.24
C ASP A 100 6.79 -6.45 4.20
N ALA A 101 5.88 -5.76 4.87
CA ALA A 101 5.92 -4.30 4.96
C ALA A 101 5.41 -3.82 6.31
N VAL A 102 5.83 -2.63 6.68
CA VAL A 102 5.22 -1.86 7.78
C VAL A 102 4.80 -0.53 7.20
N ASP A 103 3.54 -0.18 7.40
CA ASP A 103 3.01 1.12 6.99
C ASP A 103 2.82 2.01 8.21
N ARG A 104 3.17 3.28 8.06
CA ARG A 104 2.90 4.34 9.02
C ARG A 104 1.82 5.24 8.45
N PHE A 105 0.77 5.48 9.25
CA PHE A 105 -0.38 6.30 8.85
C PHE A 105 -0.53 7.49 9.76
N THR A 106 -0.84 8.65 9.18
CA THR A 106 -1.40 9.80 9.90
C THR A 106 -2.77 10.12 9.35
N PHE A 107 -3.62 10.77 10.15
CA PHE A 107 -5.04 10.96 9.84
C PHE A 107 -5.47 12.40 9.98
N THR A 108 -6.48 12.78 9.20
CA THR A 108 -7.20 14.05 9.31
C THR A 108 -8.69 13.74 9.13
N ASP A 109 -9.52 14.14 10.10
CA ASP A 109 -10.96 13.88 10.09
C ASP A 109 -11.30 12.40 9.89
N GLY A 110 -10.50 11.51 10.51
CA GLY A 110 -10.69 10.06 10.44
C GLY A 110 -10.23 9.41 9.13
N LEU A 111 -9.71 10.19 8.18
CA LEU A 111 -9.21 9.69 6.89
C LEU A 111 -7.68 9.71 6.86
N ILE A 112 -7.09 8.84 6.05
CA ILE A 112 -5.62 8.79 5.90
C ILE A 112 -5.14 10.07 5.22
N ALA A 113 -4.33 10.85 5.93
CA ALA A 113 -3.66 12.04 5.40
C ALA A 113 -2.32 11.69 4.76
N GLU A 114 -1.56 10.79 5.40
CA GLU A 114 -0.28 10.31 4.89
C GLU A 114 -0.11 8.83 5.19
N ARG A 115 0.44 8.11 4.22
CA ARG A 115 0.84 6.72 4.36
C ARG A 115 2.29 6.58 3.87
N VAL A 116 3.14 6.05 4.73
CA VAL A 116 4.54 5.74 4.38
C VAL A 116 4.74 4.24 4.54
N SER A 117 5.12 3.57 3.46
CA SER A 117 5.41 2.13 3.47
C SER A 117 6.91 1.91 3.62
N TYR A 118 7.27 0.97 4.47
CA TYR A 118 8.66 0.55 4.69
C TYR A 118 8.79 -0.93 4.36
N PHE A 119 9.55 -1.25 3.33
CA PHE A 119 9.91 -2.63 2.99
C PHE A 119 11.24 -2.65 2.22
N ASP A 120 11.89 -3.80 2.24
CA ASP A 120 13.08 -4.01 1.41
C ASP A 120 12.64 -4.30 -0.03
N ALA A 121 12.88 -3.36 -0.92
CA ALA A 121 12.51 -3.49 -2.33
C ALA A 121 13.45 -4.41 -3.12
N THR A 122 14.65 -4.68 -2.64
CA THR A 122 15.66 -5.44 -3.40
C THR A 122 15.17 -6.84 -3.80
N PRO A 123 14.68 -7.69 -2.88
CA PRO A 123 14.17 -9.00 -3.28
C PRO A 123 12.99 -8.92 -4.25
N LEU A 124 12.14 -7.92 -4.07
CA LEU A 124 10.98 -7.71 -4.93
C LEU A 124 11.41 -7.35 -6.36
N VAL A 125 12.31 -6.39 -6.50
CA VAL A 125 12.86 -5.99 -7.81
C VAL A 125 13.49 -7.17 -8.53
N LEU A 126 14.30 -7.98 -7.82
CA LEU A 126 14.94 -9.16 -8.40
C LEU A 126 13.91 -10.17 -8.93
N LYS A 127 12.80 -10.37 -8.23
CA LYS A 127 11.71 -11.23 -8.69
C LYS A 127 11.00 -10.64 -9.92
N LEU A 128 10.76 -9.34 -9.94
CA LEU A 128 10.11 -8.69 -11.07
C LEU A 128 10.93 -8.82 -12.36
N VAL A 129 12.23 -8.52 -12.30
CA VAL A 129 13.11 -8.59 -13.47
C VAL A 129 13.53 -10.01 -13.82
N GLY A 130 13.54 -10.91 -12.84
CA GLY A 130 13.96 -12.31 -13.03
C GLY A 130 12.86 -13.25 -13.54
N ARG A 131 11.65 -12.74 -13.81
CA ARG A 131 10.51 -13.56 -14.26
C ARG A 131 9.99 -13.10 -15.61
N PRO A 132 10.50 -13.65 -16.73
CA PRO A 132 10.15 -13.18 -18.09
C PRO A 132 8.65 -13.20 -18.41
N ARG A 133 7.89 -14.12 -17.84
CA ARG A 133 6.44 -14.19 -18.04
C ARG A 133 5.70 -12.96 -17.53
N GLY A 134 6.28 -12.20 -16.62
CA GLY A 134 5.72 -10.98 -16.07
C GLY A 134 6.15 -9.71 -16.80
N TRP A 135 7.09 -9.79 -17.75
CA TRP A 135 7.70 -8.61 -18.36
C TRP A 135 6.72 -7.73 -19.13
N ASP A 136 5.70 -8.30 -19.77
CA ASP A 136 4.68 -7.49 -20.45
C ASP A 136 3.93 -6.58 -19.46
N ARG A 137 3.54 -7.14 -18.31
CA ARG A 137 2.89 -6.36 -17.26
C ARG A 137 3.85 -5.35 -16.64
N LEU A 138 5.08 -5.76 -16.37
CA LEU A 138 6.10 -4.87 -15.82
C LEU A 138 6.37 -3.69 -16.74
N ALA A 139 6.46 -3.91 -18.05
CA ALA A 139 6.67 -2.85 -19.02
C ALA A 139 5.51 -1.85 -19.04
N ARG A 140 4.25 -2.33 -18.91
CA ARG A 140 3.07 -1.47 -18.89
C ARG A 140 2.91 -0.67 -17.59
N THR A 141 3.41 -1.21 -16.47
CA THR A 141 3.20 -0.63 -15.12
C THR A 141 4.48 -0.08 -14.49
N GLY A 142 5.65 -0.44 -15.05
CA GLY A 142 6.94 -0.20 -14.41
C GLY A 142 7.26 1.25 -14.13
N ALA A 143 6.81 2.18 -14.97
CA ALA A 143 7.04 3.61 -14.76
C ALA A 143 6.46 4.09 -13.41
N ALA A 144 5.32 3.57 -13.01
CA ALA A 144 4.71 3.90 -11.72
C ALA A 144 5.47 3.28 -10.55
N LEU A 145 6.05 2.10 -10.74
CA LEU A 145 6.79 1.40 -9.69
C LEU A 145 8.15 2.04 -9.42
N PHE A 146 8.74 2.71 -10.40
CA PHE A 146 10.08 3.29 -10.30
C PHE A 146 10.07 4.82 -10.19
N GLY A 147 8.99 5.41 -9.69
CA GLY A 147 8.97 6.81 -9.26
C GLY A 147 8.89 7.85 -10.38
N ARG A 148 8.21 7.57 -11.44
CA ARG A 148 7.99 8.54 -12.51
C ARG A 148 6.59 9.10 -12.52
#